data_0f0c70fad7ecaedf8f3f5e522ca9477b
#
_entry.id   0f0c70fad7ecaedf8f3f5e522ca9477b
#
_cell.length_a   1.000
_cell.length_b   1.000
_cell.length_c   1.000
_cell.angle_alpha   90.00
_cell.angle_beta   90.00
_cell.angle_gamma   90.00
#
_symmetry.space_group_name_H-M   'P 1'
#
loop_
_entity.id
_entity.type
_entity.pdbx_description
1 polymer ?
#
loop_
_entity_poly.entity_id
_entity_poly.type
_entity_poly.pdbx_seq_one_letter_code
_entity_poly.pdbx_strand_id
1 'polypeptide(L)'
;MSSLVDPEIIELIYLASQAGVKISLIIRGVCCLYPQKKNLSENIEVISIIGHFLEHSRIFWFRNDNNSEVFIGSADWMKRNLDRRIEAVTPIEDLELKSQLFTLLQTYIKDDYFSWIMKNDGSYEKYRFKSATCLLYTSPSPRDEQS
;
A
#
# COMPACT_ATOMS: atom_id res chain seq x y z
N MET A 1 1.85 -3.85 1.84
CA MET A 1 2.82 -4.97 1.71
C MET A 1 4.14 -4.66 2.39
N SER A 2 4.99 -5.68 2.59
CA SER A 2 6.29 -5.44 3.24
C SER A 2 7.36 -4.97 2.27
N SER A 3 7.39 -5.46 1.04
CA SER A 3 8.48 -5.15 0.10
C SER A 3 8.02 -5.09 -1.36
N LEU A 4 8.60 -4.15 -2.09
CA LEU A 4 8.47 -4.00 -3.54
C LEU A 4 9.87 -3.95 -4.14
N VAL A 5 10.32 -5.05 -4.73
CA VAL A 5 11.70 -5.23 -5.23
C VAL A 5 11.73 -5.82 -6.64
N ASP A 6 10.62 -6.45 -7.07
CA ASP A 6 10.55 -7.08 -8.39
C ASP A 6 10.65 -6.04 -9.52
N PRO A 7 11.64 -6.15 -10.43
CA PRO A 7 11.88 -5.14 -11.44
C PRO A 7 10.78 -5.10 -12.50
N GLU A 8 10.17 -6.22 -12.85
CA GLU A 8 9.12 -6.28 -13.86
C GLU A 8 7.85 -5.57 -13.36
N ILE A 9 7.48 -5.80 -12.09
CA ILE A 9 6.35 -5.11 -11.47
C ILE A 9 6.64 -3.60 -11.34
N ILE A 10 7.85 -3.21 -10.94
CA ILE A 10 8.24 -1.80 -10.85
C ILE A 10 8.13 -1.11 -12.21
N GLU A 11 8.57 -1.76 -13.29
CA GLU A 11 8.46 -1.23 -14.65
C GLU A 11 6.99 -1.03 -15.04
N LEU A 12 6.12 -2.02 -14.78
CA LEU A 12 4.68 -1.90 -15.04
C LEU A 12 4.03 -0.75 -14.25
N ILE A 13 4.43 -0.54 -13.00
CA ILE A 13 3.95 0.57 -12.17
C ILE A 13 4.39 1.92 -12.77
N TYR A 14 5.63 2.03 -13.26
CA TYR A 14 6.10 3.24 -13.95
C TYR A 14 5.32 3.50 -15.23
N LEU A 15 5.09 2.48 -16.06
CA LEU A 15 4.30 2.60 -17.28
C LEU A 15 2.86 3.06 -16.97
N ALA A 16 2.25 2.51 -15.93
CA ALA A 16 0.92 2.93 -15.50
C ALA A 16 0.89 4.41 -15.05
N SER A 17 1.92 4.85 -14.30
CA SER A 17 2.05 6.26 -13.91
C SER A 17 2.21 7.18 -15.11
N GLN A 18 3.02 6.81 -16.10
CA GLN A 18 3.21 7.56 -17.34
C GLN A 18 1.92 7.64 -18.17
N ALA A 19 1.06 6.62 -18.08
CA ALA A 19 -0.27 6.63 -18.67
C ALA A 19 -1.31 7.47 -17.88
N GLY A 20 -0.91 8.13 -16.80
CA GLY A 20 -1.76 9.00 -15.99
C GLY A 20 -2.50 8.32 -14.83
N VAL A 21 -2.21 7.06 -14.54
CA VAL A 21 -2.81 6.35 -13.41
C VAL A 21 -2.21 6.87 -12.10
N LYS A 22 -3.07 7.25 -11.15
CA LYS A 22 -2.66 7.61 -9.78
C LYS A 22 -2.44 6.35 -8.96
N ILE A 23 -1.29 6.24 -8.33
CA ILE A 23 -0.86 5.03 -7.62
C ILE A 23 -0.39 5.40 -6.22
N SER A 24 -1.01 4.81 -5.21
CA SER A 24 -0.61 4.93 -3.81
C SER A 24 -0.06 3.58 -3.34
N LEU A 25 1.18 3.55 -2.93
CA LEU A 25 1.88 2.36 -2.47
C LEU A 25 2.13 2.46 -0.96
N ILE A 26 1.63 1.50 -0.20
CA ILE A 26 1.88 1.40 1.24
C ILE A 26 2.86 0.26 1.46
N ILE A 27 4.14 0.61 1.70
CA ILE A 27 5.24 -0.35 1.77
C ILE A 27 6.04 -0.11 3.04
N ARG A 28 6.01 -1.08 3.93
CA ARG A 28 6.65 -0.96 5.25
C ARG A 28 8.18 -1.10 5.22
N GLY A 29 8.69 -1.97 4.38
CA GLY A 29 10.12 -2.32 4.31
C GLY A 29 10.79 -1.79 3.03
N VAL A 30 11.43 -2.67 2.29
CA VAL A 30 12.22 -2.30 1.12
C VAL A 30 11.33 -1.90 -0.05
N CYS A 31 11.58 -0.71 -0.60
CA CYS A 31 10.98 -0.22 -1.84
C CYS A 31 12.08 0.21 -2.81
N CYS A 32 12.19 -0.48 -3.94
CA CYS A 32 13.18 -0.17 -5.00
C CYS A 32 12.61 0.75 -6.08
N LEU A 33 11.38 1.25 -5.91
CA LEU A 33 10.75 2.21 -6.78
C LEU A 33 11.00 3.63 -6.25
N TYR A 34 11.29 4.58 -7.14
CA TYR A 34 11.39 6.00 -6.82
C TYR A 34 10.13 6.75 -7.23
N PRO A 35 9.37 7.34 -6.28
CA PRO A 35 8.17 8.11 -6.59
C PRO A 35 8.51 9.52 -7.08
N GLN A 36 7.53 10.21 -7.65
CA GLN A 36 7.57 11.65 -7.98
C GLN A 36 8.75 12.09 -8.86
N LYS A 37 9.26 11.20 -9.70
CA LYS A 37 10.25 11.51 -10.73
C LYS A 37 9.55 12.06 -11.96
N LYS A 38 10.02 13.22 -12.45
CA LYS A 38 9.49 13.87 -13.66
C LYS A 38 9.52 12.92 -14.85
N ASN A 39 8.41 12.85 -15.59
CA ASN A 39 8.20 11.98 -16.75
C ASN A 39 8.29 10.48 -16.47
N LEU A 40 8.34 10.03 -15.22
CA LEU A 40 8.45 8.62 -14.87
C LEU A 40 7.39 8.21 -13.85
N SER A 41 7.40 8.83 -12.68
CA SER A 41 6.60 8.42 -11.53
C SER A 41 5.86 9.58 -10.86
N GLU A 42 5.47 10.60 -11.62
CA GLU A 42 4.80 11.79 -11.10
C GLU A 42 3.49 11.48 -10.38
N ASN A 43 2.81 10.42 -10.79
CA ASN A 43 1.54 9.98 -10.23
C ASN A 43 1.68 8.90 -9.15
N ILE A 44 2.89 8.62 -8.67
CA ILE A 44 3.16 7.61 -7.65
C ILE A 44 3.51 8.29 -6.34
N GLU A 45 2.83 7.88 -5.27
CA GLU A 45 3.24 8.16 -3.89
C GLU A 45 3.59 6.86 -3.18
N VAL A 46 4.57 6.90 -2.32
CA VAL A 46 4.99 5.77 -1.49
C VAL A 46 4.95 6.19 -0.03
N ILE A 47 4.17 5.45 0.75
CA ILE A 47 3.96 5.67 2.17
C ILE A 47 4.49 4.45 2.92
N SER A 48 5.25 4.68 3.99
CA SER A 48 5.67 3.63 4.92
C SER A 48 5.05 3.89 6.28
N ILE A 49 4.39 2.88 6.84
CA ILE A 49 3.77 2.95 8.17
C ILE A 49 4.59 2.08 9.12
N ILE A 50 5.22 2.73 10.11
CA ILE A 50 6.07 2.07 11.09
C ILE A 50 5.55 2.42 12.48
N GLY A 51 4.77 1.54 13.08
CA GLY A 51 4.18 1.68 14.40
C GLY A 51 4.64 0.61 15.38
N HIS A 52 4.00 0.54 16.54
CA HIS A 52 4.29 -0.46 17.57
C HIS A 52 3.90 -1.89 17.16
N PHE A 53 2.92 -2.03 16.27
CA PHE A 53 2.45 -3.32 15.78
C PHE A 53 2.89 -3.55 14.35
N LEU A 54 3.07 -4.82 14.02
CA LEU A 54 3.48 -5.25 12.70
C LEU A 54 2.27 -5.26 11.76
N GLU A 55 2.23 -4.31 10.82
CA GLU A 55 1.27 -4.34 9.72
C GLU A 55 1.78 -5.27 8.63
N HIS A 56 1.09 -6.41 8.45
CA HIS A 56 1.50 -7.45 7.51
C HIS A 56 0.46 -7.70 6.41
N SER A 57 -0.48 -6.81 6.26
CA SER A 57 -1.53 -6.90 5.26
C SER A 57 -0.98 -6.75 3.84
N ARG A 58 -1.48 -7.58 2.93
CA ARG A 58 -1.18 -7.48 1.51
C ARG A 58 -2.51 -7.40 0.77
N ILE A 59 -2.89 -6.16 0.48
CA ILE A 59 -4.16 -5.81 -0.16
C ILE A 59 -3.81 -5.07 -1.45
N PHE A 60 -4.42 -5.50 -2.55
CA PHE A 60 -4.27 -4.90 -3.86
C PHE A 60 -5.62 -4.41 -4.32
N TRP A 61 -5.76 -3.11 -4.53
CA TRP A 61 -7.01 -2.47 -4.94
C TRP A 61 -6.81 -1.73 -6.26
N PHE A 62 -7.59 -2.10 -7.25
CA PHE A 62 -7.59 -1.49 -8.59
C PHE A 62 -8.98 -0.89 -8.85
N ARG A 63 -9.03 0.38 -9.19
CA ARG A 63 -10.30 1.10 -9.42
C ARG A 63 -11.05 0.58 -10.65
N ASN A 64 -10.34 0.26 -11.72
CA ASN A 64 -10.85 -0.34 -12.96
C ASN A 64 -12.17 0.28 -13.42
N ASP A 65 -12.18 1.60 -13.68
CA ASP A 65 -13.31 2.37 -14.20
C ASP A 65 -14.64 2.12 -13.45
N ASN A 66 -14.63 2.25 -12.13
CA ASN A 66 -15.74 2.00 -11.19
C ASN A 66 -16.16 0.53 -11.01
N ASN A 67 -15.51 -0.42 -11.66
CA ASN A 67 -15.64 -1.85 -11.36
C ASN A 67 -14.41 -2.35 -10.58
N SER A 68 -14.31 -1.93 -9.33
CA SER A 68 -13.11 -2.18 -8.53
C SER A 68 -12.81 -3.67 -8.37
N GLU A 69 -11.57 -4.03 -8.63
CA GLU A 69 -11.01 -5.34 -8.37
C GLU A 69 -10.14 -5.28 -7.12
N VAL A 70 -10.39 -6.20 -6.20
CA VAL A 70 -9.68 -6.24 -4.92
C VAL A 70 -9.16 -7.64 -4.68
N PHE A 71 -7.90 -7.72 -4.30
CA PHE A 71 -7.23 -8.98 -3.98
C PHE A 71 -6.56 -8.88 -2.62
N ILE A 72 -6.53 -10.00 -1.90
CA ILE A 72 -5.69 -10.19 -0.73
C ILE A 72 -4.70 -11.32 -1.01
N GLY A 73 -3.51 -11.25 -0.44
CA GLY A 73 -2.51 -12.26 -0.74
C GLY A 73 -1.46 -12.44 0.33
N SER A 74 -0.67 -13.50 0.17
CA SER A 74 0.47 -13.81 1.03
C SER A 74 1.80 -13.28 0.50
N ALA A 75 1.88 -12.96 -0.80
CA ALA A 75 3.11 -12.54 -1.47
C ALA A 75 3.42 -11.05 -1.29
N ASP A 76 4.68 -10.75 -1.00
CA ASP A 76 5.26 -9.46 -1.33
C ASP A 76 5.72 -9.47 -2.81
N TRP A 77 5.84 -8.30 -3.41
CA TRP A 77 6.32 -8.18 -4.78
C TRP A 77 7.85 -8.22 -4.83
N MET A 78 8.34 -9.42 -4.54
CA MET A 78 9.74 -9.78 -4.53
C MET A 78 9.95 -11.05 -5.36
N LYS A 79 11.05 -11.12 -6.10
CA LYS A 79 11.40 -12.27 -6.91
C LYS A 79 11.39 -13.61 -6.14
N ARG A 80 11.82 -13.59 -4.88
CA ARG A 80 11.77 -14.75 -3.98
C ARG A 80 10.36 -15.26 -3.74
N ASN A 81 9.38 -14.36 -3.59
CA ASN A 81 7.98 -14.72 -3.37
C ASN A 81 7.32 -15.18 -4.66
N LEU A 82 7.58 -14.50 -5.77
CA LEU A 82 6.92 -14.74 -7.05
C LEU A 82 7.46 -15.99 -7.76
N ASP A 83 8.78 -16.23 -7.71
CA ASP A 83 9.44 -17.29 -8.49
C ASP A 83 9.74 -18.55 -7.68
N ARG A 84 9.88 -18.46 -6.35
CA ARG A 84 10.45 -19.55 -5.53
C ARG A 84 9.55 -20.02 -4.38
N ARG A 85 8.34 -19.46 -4.24
CA ARG A 85 7.37 -19.82 -3.21
C ARG A 85 6.03 -20.15 -3.83
N ILE A 86 5.28 -20.99 -3.13
CA ILE A 86 3.85 -21.15 -3.40
C ILE A 86 3.15 -20.08 -2.57
N GLU A 87 2.52 -19.13 -3.24
CA GLU A 87 1.81 -18.03 -2.63
C GLU A 87 0.35 -18.07 -3.05
N ALA A 88 -0.52 -17.53 -2.18
CA ALA A 88 -1.95 -17.46 -2.45
C ALA A 88 -2.35 -16.00 -2.71
N VAL A 89 -3.14 -15.77 -3.74
CA VAL A 89 -3.82 -14.50 -4.02
C VAL A 89 -5.28 -14.81 -4.27
N THR A 90 -6.17 -14.17 -3.51
CA THR A 90 -7.61 -14.42 -3.55
C THR A 90 -8.34 -13.14 -3.95
N PRO A 91 -9.19 -13.17 -5.00
CA PRO A 91 -10.07 -12.06 -5.30
C PRO A 91 -11.14 -11.93 -4.22
N ILE A 92 -11.53 -10.70 -3.92
CA ILE A 92 -12.65 -10.38 -3.04
C ILE A 92 -13.80 -9.91 -3.92
N GLU A 93 -14.87 -10.68 -3.99
CA GLU A 93 -16.02 -10.37 -4.83
C GLU A 93 -17.14 -9.68 -4.05
N ASP A 94 -17.26 -9.97 -2.76
CA ASP A 94 -18.27 -9.41 -1.88
C ASP A 94 -18.10 -7.87 -1.74
N LEU A 95 -19.19 -7.14 -2.00
CA LEU A 95 -19.19 -5.68 -2.02
C LEU A 95 -18.94 -5.04 -0.66
N GLU A 96 -19.43 -5.67 0.41
CA GLU A 96 -19.25 -5.18 1.77
C GLU A 96 -17.78 -5.33 2.19
N LEU A 97 -17.17 -6.48 1.93
CA LEU A 97 -15.75 -6.72 2.18
C LEU A 97 -14.86 -5.79 1.35
N LYS A 98 -15.19 -5.54 0.07
CA LYS A 98 -14.49 -4.54 -0.73
C LYS A 98 -14.53 -3.16 -0.08
N SER A 99 -15.70 -2.74 0.40
CA SER A 99 -15.86 -1.44 1.08
C SER A 99 -15.03 -1.36 2.36
N GLN A 100 -15.02 -2.42 3.16
CA GLN A 100 -14.23 -2.48 4.39
C GLN A 100 -12.73 -2.39 4.09
N LEU A 101 -12.24 -3.14 3.09
CA LEU A 101 -10.83 -3.09 2.67
C LEU A 101 -10.45 -1.73 2.10
N PHE A 102 -11.33 -1.09 1.35
CA PHE A 102 -11.11 0.27 0.86
C PHE A 102 -10.98 1.27 2.02
N THR A 103 -11.87 1.17 3.00
CA THR A 103 -11.84 2.01 4.21
C THR A 103 -10.53 1.81 4.98
N LEU A 104 -10.07 0.57 5.11
CA LEU A 104 -8.79 0.25 5.73
C LEU A 104 -7.62 0.88 4.97
N LEU A 105 -7.57 0.76 3.64
CA LEU A 105 -6.54 1.40 2.81
C LEU A 105 -6.56 2.92 2.95
N GLN A 106 -7.75 3.54 2.99
CA GLN A 106 -7.89 4.98 3.22
C GLN A 106 -7.40 5.40 4.62
N THR A 107 -7.61 4.55 5.61
CA THR A 107 -7.10 4.78 6.98
C THR A 107 -5.57 4.78 6.98
N TYR A 108 -4.93 3.83 6.29
CA TYR A 108 -3.47 3.81 6.15
C TYR A 108 -2.92 5.05 5.43
N ILE A 109 -3.58 5.51 4.37
CA ILE A 109 -3.15 6.68 3.61
C ILE A 109 -3.29 7.96 4.43
N LYS A 110 -4.32 8.05 5.28
CA LYS A 110 -4.61 9.23 6.10
C LYS A 110 -3.90 9.25 7.45
N ASP A 111 -3.26 8.15 7.84
CA ASP A 111 -2.51 8.10 9.10
C ASP A 111 -1.30 9.03 9.03
N ASP A 112 -1.32 10.07 9.86
CA ASP A 112 -0.27 11.08 9.96
C ASP A 112 0.67 10.88 11.16
N TYR A 113 0.37 9.90 12.01
CA TYR A 113 1.13 9.65 13.23
C TYR A 113 2.33 8.72 13.01
N PHE A 114 2.12 7.61 12.29
CA PHE A 114 3.15 6.60 12.01
C PHE A 114 3.65 6.61 10.58
N SER A 115 3.13 7.49 9.73
CA SER A 115 3.43 7.51 8.31
C SER A 115 4.70 8.28 7.98
N TRP A 116 5.47 7.72 7.06
CA TRP A 116 6.64 8.31 6.43
C TRP A 116 6.40 8.35 4.92
N ILE A 117 6.68 9.45 4.29
CA ILE A 117 6.55 9.62 2.84
C ILE A 117 7.93 9.49 2.20
N MET A 118 8.03 8.67 1.16
CA MET A 118 9.22 8.55 0.36
C MET A 118 9.32 9.71 -0.62
N LYS A 119 10.48 10.35 -0.65
CA LYS A 119 10.82 11.41 -1.61
C LYS A 119 11.37 10.84 -2.91
N ASN A 120 11.49 11.70 -3.91
CA ASN A 120 12.01 11.34 -5.23
C ASN A 120 13.50 10.94 -5.25
N ASP A 121 14.24 11.19 -4.19
CA ASP A 121 15.62 10.73 -3.99
C ASP A 121 15.74 9.41 -3.23
N GLY A 122 14.58 8.83 -2.80
CA GLY A 122 14.50 7.59 -2.03
C GLY A 122 14.61 7.79 -0.52
N SER A 123 14.82 9.01 -0.03
CA SER A 123 14.78 9.32 1.39
C SER A 123 13.35 9.33 1.92
N TYR A 124 13.19 9.14 3.23
CA TYR A 124 11.89 9.20 3.88
C TYR A 124 11.79 10.41 4.79
N GLU A 125 10.65 11.08 4.74
CA GLU A 125 10.31 12.17 5.64
C GLU A 125 9.06 11.81 6.43
N LYS A 126 9.06 12.11 7.74
CA LYS A 126 7.89 11.86 8.57
C LYS A 126 6.74 12.76 8.14
N TYR A 127 5.59 12.15 7.85
CA TYR A 127 4.39 12.90 7.52
C TYR A 127 3.92 13.66 8.78
N ARG A 128 3.89 14.98 8.71
CA ARG A 128 3.45 15.83 9.82
C ARG A 128 2.24 16.64 9.40
N PHE A 129 1.07 16.23 9.84
CA PHE A 129 -0.10 17.11 9.86
C PHE A 129 -0.12 17.95 11.15
N LYS A 130 -0.81 19.09 11.11
CA LYS A 130 -0.94 20.01 12.27
C LYS A 130 -1.70 19.42 13.46
N SER A 131 -2.40 18.30 13.30
CA SER A 131 -3.06 17.55 14.38
C SER A 131 -2.84 16.07 14.13
N ALA A 132 -1.81 15.51 14.76
CA ALA A 132 -1.51 14.08 14.64
C ALA A 132 -2.62 13.26 15.32
N THR A 133 -3.39 12.52 14.52
CA THR A 133 -4.39 11.58 15.00
C THR A 133 -3.99 10.19 14.58
N CYS A 134 -3.75 9.29 15.55
CA CYS A 134 -3.44 7.90 15.26
C CYS A 134 -4.72 7.15 14.87
N LEU A 135 -5.01 7.11 13.57
CA LEU A 135 -6.21 6.46 13.03
C LEU A 135 -6.14 4.94 13.12
N LEU A 136 -4.94 4.36 13.00
CA LEU A 136 -4.76 2.91 13.02
C LEU A 136 -5.11 2.26 14.36
N TYR A 137 -4.76 2.92 15.48
CA TYR A 137 -4.99 2.37 16.81
C TYR A 137 -6.32 2.80 17.43
N THR A 138 -7.07 3.67 16.77
CA THR A 138 -8.44 4.04 17.15
C THR A 138 -9.49 3.23 16.39
N SER A 139 -9.09 2.48 15.35
CA SER A 139 -9.99 1.54 14.67
C SER A 139 -10.26 0.34 15.55
N PRO A 140 -11.52 -0.13 15.67
CA PRO A 140 -11.84 -1.31 16.45
C PRO A 140 -11.09 -2.54 15.87
N SER A 141 -10.40 -3.24 16.77
CA SER A 141 -9.75 -4.52 16.45
C SER A 141 -10.78 -5.64 16.56
N PRO A 142 -10.68 -6.71 15.76
CA PRO A 142 -11.52 -7.90 15.93
C PRO A 142 -11.45 -8.54 17.33
N ARG A 143 -10.45 -8.17 18.14
CA ARG A 143 -10.33 -8.62 19.53
C ARG A 143 -11.14 -7.77 20.52
N ASP A 144 -11.49 -6.55 20.14
CA ASP A 144 -12.24 -5.63 21.00
C ASP A 144 -13.74 -5.92 20.99
N GLU A 145 -14.22 -6.70 20.01
CA GLU A 145 -15.61 -7.14 19.90
C GLU A 145 -15.94 -8.40 20.75
N GLN A 146 -14.95 -8.99 21.41
CA GLN A 146 -15.12 -10.20 22.25
C GLN A 146 -15.15 -9.94 23.77
N SER A 147 -15.25 -8.69 24.18
CA SER A 147 -15.35 -8.32 25.61
C SER A 147 -16.73 -7.79 25.98
#